data_4db07d20cc1e02ce3b6b226d335b8b40
#
_entry.id   4db07d20cc1e02ce3b6b226d335b8b40
#
_cell.length_a   1.000
_cell.length_b   1.000
_cell.length_c   1.000
_cell.angle_alpha   90.00
_cell.angle_beta   90.00
_cell.angle_gamma   90.00
#
_symmetry.space_group_name_H-M   'P 1'
#
loop_
_entity.id
_entity.type
_entity.pdbx_description
1 polymer ?
#
loop_
_entity_poly.entity_id
_entity_poly.type
_entity_poly.pdbx_seq_one_letter_code
_entity_poly.pdbx_strand_id
1 'polypeptide(L)'
;NLINSYYEERPVHVSADERTEEADKVSSRIAELLSENAFSFSTNEYISIHHRLFKGIYKHAGKIRDYNITKKEWVLDGASVIYGSASELRSTLEYDFLQERGYSYKGLSMDEIIHHLAVFVSRLWQIHIFGEGNTRTTAVFFIKYLRTLGFSVTNSIFAENAWYFRNALVRANYTDLQKGVHETTEYLEVFLRNLLLNEKNELHNRSLHINGLWDDEKVDIEGGKVDIKAKKADIEAGKVDIEGGKVDIEIPKVDITHTVGGKAIDFSTRTLNHIDILFEKFGYDKIFGRSAIMDILELKSSWASKLISNLLQADIIEPVSGHGKGKYKFKE
;
A
#
# COMPACT_ATOMS: atom_id res chain seq x y z
N ASN A 1 25.06 4.22 3.31
CA ASN A 1 24.45 5.05 4.37
C ASN A 1 22.97 5.40 4.17
N LEU A 2 22.31 4.77 3.20
CA LEU A 2 20.87 4.91 2.97
C LEU A 2 20.01 4.20 4.04
N ILE A 3 20.60 3.31 4.82
CA ILE A 3 19.95 2.62 5.95
C ILE A 3 19.55 3.60 7.07
N ASN A 4 20.26 4.71 7.22
CA ASN A 4 19.99 5.70 8.25
C ASN A 4 18.71 6.54 8.03
N SER A 5 18.19 6.63 6.79
CA SER A 5 16.97 7.40 6.50
C SER A 5 15.69 6.76 7.05
N TYR A 6 15.73 5.46 7.42
CA TYR A 6 14.61 4.78 8.09
C TYR A 6 14.40 5.15 9.55
N TYR A 7 15.34 5.90 10.15
CA TYR A 7 15.36 6.15 11.60
C TYR A 7 14.85 7.53 12.02
N GLU A 8 14.50 8.39 11.07
CA GLU A 8 14.08 9.77 11.38
C GLU A 8 12.75 9.89 12.15
N GLU A 9 12.00 8.77 12.31
CA GLU A 9 10.69 8.77 12.99
C GLU A 9 10.72 8.27 14.43
N ARG A 10 11.89 8.02 15.01
CA ARG A 10 12.00 7.58 16.41
C ARG A 10 12.00 8.75 17.40
N PRO A 11 11.47 8.55 18.63
CA PRO A 11 11.61 9.56 19.67
C PRO A 11 13.09 9.89 19.92
N VAL A 12 13.34 11.15 20.19
CA VAL A 12 14.56 11.95 20.15
C VAL A 12 15.77 11.46 21.01
N HIS A 13 15.79 10.25 21.56
CA HIS A 13 16.77 9.84 22.57
C HIS A 13 17.73 8.71 22.17
N VAL A 14 17.82 8.35 20.88
CA VAL A 14 18.80 7.35 20.42
C VAL A 14 20.00 8.07 19.81
N SER A 15 21.22 7.79 20.29
CA SER A 15 22.45 8.39 19.77
C SER A 15 22.73 7.98 18.31
N ALA A 16 23.52 8.76 17.58
CA ALA A 16 23.93 8.41 16.21
C ALA A 16 24.70 7.09 16.17
N ASP A 17 25.51 6.81 17.20
CA ASP A 17 26.31 5.59 17.32
C ASP A 17 25.42 4.36 17.53
N GLU A 18 24.39 4.45 18.38
CA GLU A 18 23.42 3.36 18.58
C GLU A 18 22.61 3.06 17.33
N ARG A 19 22.26 4.08 16.53
CA ARG A 19 21.59 3.93 15.24
C ARG A 19 22.46 3.20 14.22
N THR A 20 23.75 3.51 14.18
CA THR A 20 24.73 2.87 13.30
C THR A 20 24.91 1.40 13.69
N GLU A 21 25.08 1.10 14.99
CA GLU A 21 25.20 -0.26 15.50
C GLU A 21 23.95 -1.10 15.22
N GLU A 22 22.75 -0.53 15.37
CA GLU A 22 21.50 -1.22 15.00
C GLU A 22 21.46 -1.53 13.51
N ALA A 23 21.81 -0.55 12.66
CA ALA A 23 21.81 -0.71 11.21
C ALA A 23 22.77 -1.83 10.77
N ASP A 24 23.97 -1.88 11.34
CA ASP A 24 24.97 -2.89 11.04
C ASP A 24 24.52 -4.29 11.48
N LYS A 25 23.95 -4.41 12.69
CA LYS A 25 23.40 -5.68 13.20
C LYS A 25 22.27 -6.18 12.31
N VAL A 26 21.34 -5.32 11.92
CA VAL A 26 20.21 -5.70 11.07
C VAL A 26 20.68 -6.07 9.67
N SER A 27 21.63 -5.35 9.08
CA SER A 27 22.20 -5.67 7.77
C SER A 27 22.88 -7.03 7.76
N SER A 28 23.66 -7.35 8.79
CA SER A 28 24.27 -8.67 8.95
C SER A 28 23.23 -9.80 9.04
N ARG A 29 22.16 -9.59 9.81
CA ARG A 29 21.07 -10.56 9.95
C ARG A 29 20.23 -10.71 8.65
N ILE A 30 20.06 -9.64 7.88
CA ILE A 30 19.46 -9.74 6.54
C ILE A 30 20.30 -10.65 5.66
N ALA A 31 21.63 -10.45 5.62
CA ALA A 31 22.53 -11.27 4.83
C ALA A 31 22.49 -12.76 5.27
N GLU A 32 22.49 -13.02 6.58
CA GLU A 32 22.34 -14.37 7.14
C GLU A 32 21.03 -15.02 6.71
N LEU A 33 19.88 -14.35 6.94
CA LEU A 33 18.55 -14.85 6.56
C LEU A 33 18.43 -15.15 5.07
N LEU A 34 19.02 -14.31 4.23
CA LEU A 34 18.97 -14.47 2.78
C LEU A 34 19.97 -15.49 2.26
N SER A 35 20.98 -15.90 3.05
CA SER A 35 21.88 -17.01 2.72
C SER A 35 21.25 -18.39 2.95
N GLU A 36 20.21 -18.46 3.76
CA GLU A 36 19.50 -19.69 4.06
C GLU A 36 18.52 -20.07 2.95
N ASN A 37 18.60 -21.33 2.49
CA ASN A 37 17.64 -21.85 1.50
C ASN A 37 16.27 -22.21 2.11
N ALA A 38 16.23 -22.50 3.42
CA ALA A 38 14.99 -22.83 4.11
C ALA A 38 14.04 -21.64 4.13
N PHE A 39 12.81 -21.87 3.66
CA PHE A 39 11.72 -20.89 3.68
C PHE A 39 10.38 -21.59 3.65
N SER A 40 9.44 -21.09 4.43
CA SER A 40 8.05 -21.51 4.41
C SER A 40 7.18 -20.30 4.10
N PHE A 41 6.35 -20.37 3.07
CA PHE A 41 5.36 -19.32 2.79
C PHE A 41 4.24 -19.40 3.84
N SER A 42 4.45 -18.75 4.98
CA SER A 42 3.53 -18.79 6.12
C SER A 42 3.59 -17.51 6.95
N THR A 43 2.51 -17.22 7.67
CA THR A 43 2.44 -16.10 8.61
C THR A 43 3.46 -16.24 9.75
N ASN A 44 3.72 -17.48 10.18
CA ASN A 44 4.74 -17.74 11.20
C ASN A 44 6.15 -17.44 10.72
N GLU A 45 6.46 -17.72 9.46
CA GLU A 45 7.76 -17.36 8.87
C GLU A 45 7.92 -15.84 8.80
N TYR A 46 6.86 -15.10 8.41
CA TYR A 46 6.88 -13.65 8.39
C TYR A 46 7.18 -13.07 9.78
N ILE A 47 6.55 -13.60 10.82
CA ILE A 47 6.77 -13.22 12.22
C ILE A 47 8.18 -13.62 12.69
N SER A 48 8.64 -14.82 12.31
CA SER A 48 9.97 -15.34 12.64
C SER A 48 11.08 -14.48 12.03
N ILE A 49 10.94 -14.05 10.77
CA ILE A 49 11.87 -13.11 10.12
C ILE A 49 11.98 -11.81 10.92
N HIS A 50 10.85 -11.21 11.33
CA HIS A 50 10.89 -10.01 12.17
C HIS A 50 11.60 -10.27 13.50
N HIS A 51 11.30 -11.38 14.17
CA HIS A 51 11.96 -11.75 15.43
C HIS A 51 13.47 -11.85 15.23
N ARG A 52 13.92 -12.55 14.20
CA ARG A 52 15.35 -12.77 13.92
C ARG A 52 16.08 -11.48 13.55
N LEU A 53 15.44 -10.61 12.78
CA LEU A 53 16.02 -9.30 12.43
C LEU A 53 16.23 -8.42 13.66
N PHE A 54 15.27 -8.41 14.59
CA PHE A 54 15.21 -7.39 15.64
C PHE A 54 15.38 -7.93 17.07
N LYS A 55 15.66 -9.21 17.27
CA LYS A 55 15.97 -9.79 18.59
C LYS A 55 17.12 -9.05 19.25
N GLY A 56 16.89 -8.57 20.49
CA GLY A 56 17.86 -7.79 21.26
C GLY A 56 18.02 -6.33 20.79
N ILE A 57 17.25 -5.90 19.78
CA ILE A 57 17.13 -4.52 19.33
C ILE A 57 15.79 -3.96 19.82
N TYR A 58 14.68 -4.64 19.47
CA TYR A 58 13.35 -4.26 19.93
C TYR A 58 12.84 -5.22 21.00
N LYS A 59 12.28 -4.68 22.09
CA LYS A 59 11.63 -5.50 23.12
C LYS A 59 10.44 -6.29 22.60
N HIS A 60 9.84 -5.83 21.51
CA HIS A 60 8.69 -6.44 20.84
C HIS A 60 9.04 -7.23 19.58
N ALA A 61 10.32 -7.61 19.40
CA ALA A 61 10.74 -8.39 18.24
C ALA A 61 9.91 -9.68 18.09
N GLY A 62 9.25 -9.86 16.94
CA GLY A 62 8.36 -10.98 16.66
C GLY A 62 6.97 -10.90 17.31
N LYS A 63 6.62 -9.80 17.96
CA LYS A 63 5.30 -9.62 18.58
C LYS A 63 4.42 -8.76 17.68
N ILE A 64 3.22 -9.24 17.41
CA ILE A 64 2.19 -8.45 16.73
C ILE A 64 1.77 -7.32 17.69
N ARG A 65 1.63 -6.11 17.18
CA ARG A 65 1.16 -4.95 17.97
C ARG A 65 -0.30 -5.12 18.38
N ASP A 66 -0.65 -4.57 19.52
CA ASP A 66 -1.99 -4.55 20.12
C ASP A 66 -2.61 -3.14 20.15
N TYR A 67 -2.03 -2.19 19.43
CA TYR A 67 -2.45 -0.80 19.33
C TYR A 67 -2.49 -0.32 17.87
N ASN A 68 -3.37 0.65 17.59
CA ASN A 68 -3.43 1.29 16.27
C ASN A 68 -2.29 2.29 16.12
N ILE A 69 -1.76 2.40 14.90
CA ILE A 69 -0.66 3.30 14.56
C ILE A 69 -1.05 4.28 13.46
N THR A 70 -0.43 5.44 13.50
CA THR A 70 -0.48 6.45 12.45
C THR A 70 0.93 6.98 12.25
N LYS A 71 1.37 7.06 11.00
CA LYS A 71 2.71 7.57 10.63
C LYS A 71 2.55 8.67 9.61
N LYS A 72 3.24 9.79 9.83
CA LYS A 72 3.34 10.85 8.82
C LYS A 72 4.32 10.43 7.74
N GLU A 73 3.87 10.48 6.49
CA GLU A 73 4.68 10.07 5.36
C GLU A 73 5.08 11.29 4.53
N TRP A 74 6.40 11.43 4.30
CA TRP A 74 6.92 12.54 3.50
C TRP A 74 6.31 12.57 2.09
N VAL A 75 6.22 11.42 1.44
CA VAL A 75 5.68 11.30 0.07
C VAL A 75 4.20 11.71 -0.03
N LEU A 76 3.51 11.77 1.11
CA LEU A 76 2.10 12.19 1.25
C LEU A 76 1.96 13.60 1.84
N ASP A 77 3.03 14.41 1.83
CA ASP A 77 3.02 15.73 2.45
C ASP A 77 2.58 15.72 3.92
N GLY A 78 3.04 14.71 4.67
CA GLY A 78 2.72 14.53 6.09
C GLY A 78 1.38 13.85 6.38
N ALA A 79 0.61 13.43 5.36
CA ALA A 79 -0.53 12.55 5.56
C ALA A 79 -0.09 11.12 5.90
N SER A 80 -1.03 10.27 6.30
CA SER A 80 -0.79 8.89 6.74
C SER A 80 -1.56 7.88 5.89
N VAL A 81 -0.97 6.72 5.67
CA VAL A 81 -1.68 5.52 5.20
C VAL A 81 -2.59 5.01 6.31
N ILE A 82 -3.71 4.41 5.95
CA ILE A 82 -4.55 3.66 6.88
C ILE A 82 -3.97 2.26 7.04
N TYR A 83 -3.35 2.00 8.20
CA TYR A 83 -2.81 0.69 8.54
C TYR A 83 -3.88 -0.24 9.11
N GLY A 84 -3.60 -1.53 9.14
CA GLY A 84 -4.50 -2.55 9.69
C GLY A 84 -4.94 -2.24 11.13
N SER A 85 -6.19 -2.55 11.48
CA SER A 85 -6.71 -2.43 12.84
C SER A 85 -6.02 -3.43 13.77
N ALA A 86 -5.62 -2.99 14.98
CA ALA A 86 -4.92 -3.82 15.95
C ALA A 86 -5.70 -5.10 16.31
N SER A 87 -7.04 -5.05 16.32
CA SER A 87 -7.90 -6.19 16.60
C SER A 87 -7.92 -7.27 15.52
N GLU A 88 -7.53 -6.94 14.29
CA GLU A 88 -7.68 -7.79 13.10
C GLU A 88 -6.37 -8.15 12.40
N LEU A 89 -5.23 -7.72 12.92
CA LEU A 89 -3.94 -7.87 12.26
C LEU A 89 -3.61 -9.32 11.89
N ARG A 90 -3.85 -10.25 12.81
CA ARG A 90 -3.56 -11.66 12.58
C ARG A 90 -4.50 -12.27 11.54
N SER A 91 -5.79 -12.04 11.65
CA SER A 91 -6.78 -12.57 10.72
C SER A 91 -6.60 -12.00 9.32
N THR A 92 -6.31 -10.71 9.21
CA THR A 92 -6.00 -10.06 7.91
C THR A 92 -4.73 -10.64 7.28
N LEU A 93 -3.68 -10.84 8.08
CA LEU A 93 -2.44 -11.45 7.59
C LEU A 93 -2.68 -12.89 7.10
N GLU A 94 -3.40 -13.70 7.88
CA GLU A 94 -3.73 -15.09 7.51
C GLU A 94 -4.59 -15.15 6.25
N TYR A 95 -5.52 -14.22 6.11
CA TYR A 95 -6.35 -14.10 4.90
C TYR A 95 -5.51 -13.78 3.66
N ASP A 96 -4.65 -12.76 3.69
CA ASP A 96 -3.80 -12.39 2.55
C ASP A 96 -2.84 -13.53 2.15
N PHE A 97 -2.29 -14.24 3.15
CA PHE A 97 -1.47 -15.43 2.89
C PHE A 97 -2.26 -16.58 2.26
N LEU A 98 -3.52 -16.75 2.67
CA LEU A 98 -4.39 -17.78 2.06
C LEU A 98 -4.71 -17.44 0.61
N GLN A 99 -5.05 -16.18 0.32
CA GLN A 99 -5.33 -15.73 -1.04
C GLN A 99 -4.11 -15.92 -1.94
N GLU A 100 -2.93 -15.47 -1.50
CA GLU A 100 -1.70 -15.61 -2.28
C GLU A 100 -1.31 -17.08 -2.51
N ARG A 101 -1.49 -17.94 -1.52
CA ARG A 101 -1.24 -19.37 -1.66
C ARG A 101 -2.14 -20.04 -2.70
N GLY A 102 -3.37 -19.56 -2.83
CA GLY A 102 -4.34 -20.03 -3.82
C GLY A 102 -4.15 -19.46 -5.22
N TYR A 103 -3.32 -18.43 -5.36
CA TYR A 103 -3.10 -17.75 -6.64
C TYR A 103 -2.23 -18.58 -7.59
N SER A 104 -2.62 -18.62 -8.87
CA SER A 104 -1.91 -19.36 -9.91
C SER A 104 -1.18 -18.41 -10.86
N TYR A 105 0.13 -18.50 -10.89
CA TYR A 105 0.99 -17.77 -11.84
C TYR A 105 1.07 -18.43 -13.23
N LYS A 106 0.44 -19.59 -13.42
CA LYS A 106 0.54 -20.37 -14.65
C LYS A 106 -0.15 -19.65 -15.82
N GLY A 107 0.61 -19.40 -16.88
CA GLY A 107 0.11 -18.81 -18.11
C GLY A 107 0.03 -17.28 -18.10
N LEU A 108 0.43 -16.64 -17.02
CA LEU A 108 0.49 -15.18 -16.93
C LEU A 108 1.72 -14.62 -17.65
N SER A 109 1.58 -13.45 -18.24
CA SER A 109 2.69 -12.63 -18.71
C SER A 109 3.52 -12.07 -17.54
N MET A 110 4.74 -11.62 -17.81
CA MET A 110 5.56 -10.98 -16.77
C MET A 110 4.93 -9.69 -16.24
N ASP A 111 4.21 -8.94 -17.05
CA ASP A 111 3.52 -7.72 -16.60
C ASP A 111 2.40 -8.05 -15.61
N GLU A 112 1.60 -9.09 -15.89
CA GLU A 112 0.56 -9.57 -14.96
C GLU A 112 1.16 -10.11 -13.66
N ILE A 113 2.28 -10.82 -13.74
CA ILE A 113 3.01 -11.32 -12.57
C ILE A 113 3.54 -10.14 -11.72
N ILE A 114 4.17 -9.16 -12.36
CA ILE A 114 4.71 -7.98 -11.68
C ILE A 114 3.60 -7.17 -11.01
N HIS A 115 2.50 -6.95 -11.73
CA HIS A 115 1.34 -6.25 -11.17
C HIS A 115 0.78 -6.98 -9.93
N HIS A 116 0.53 -8.30 -10.05
CA HIS A 116 0.04 -9.09 -8.92
C HIS A 116 0.99 -9.06 -7.73
N LEU A 117 2.30 -9.22 -7.96
CA LEU A 117 3.31 -9.17 -6.90
C LEU A 117 3.40 -7.79 -6.25
N ALA A 118 3.22 -6.71 -7.01
CA ALA A 118 3.15 -5.34 -6.48
C ALA A 118 1.93 -5.17 -5.57
N VAL A 119 0.77 -5.65 -5.98
CA VAL A 119 -0.46 -5.65 -5.17
C VAL A 119 -0.27 -6.47 -3.90
N PHE A 120 0.24 -7.70 -4.01
CA PHE A 120 0.47 -8.57 -2.85
C PHE A 120 1.42 -7.94 -1.82
N VAL A 121 2.60 -7.49 -2.26
CA VAL A 121 3.59 -6.93 -1.32
C VAL A 121 3.12 -5.63 -0.68
N SER A 122 2.35 -4.82 -1.40
CA SER A 122 1.79 -3.58 -0.86
C SER A 122 0.75 -3.83 0.23
N ARG A 123 -0.15 -4.81 0.03
CA ARG A 123 -1.15 -5.23 1.02
C ARG A 123 -0.48 -5.82 2.25
N LEU A 124 0.46 -6.74 2.07
CA LEU A 124 1.24 -7.32 3.15
C LEU A 124 1.90 -6.23 4.03
N TRP A 125 2.50 -5.23 3.40
CA TRP A 125 3.11 -4.12 4.11
C TRP A 125 2.06 -3.24 4.82
N GLN A 126 0.91 -2.98 4.20
CA GLN A 126 -0.15 -2.12 4.75
C GLN A 126 -0.75 -2.67 6.05
N ILE A 127 -0.82 -3.99 6.22
CA ILE A 127 -1.27 -4.60 7.48
C ILE A 127 -0.44 -4.05 8.64
N HIS A 128 0.87 -3.88 8.45
CA HIS A 128 1.79 -3.24 9.38
C HIS A 128 1.69 -3.86 10.77
N ILE A 129 1.85 -5.18 10.84
CA ILE A 129 1.56 -5.97 12.05
C ILE A 129 2.51 -5.71 13.22
N PHE A 130 3.68 -5.12 12.97
CA PHE A 130 4.67 -4.81 14.01
C PHE A 130 4.66 -3.33 14.36
N GLY A 131 5.13 -2.98 15.55
CA GLY A 131 5.32 -1.58 15.95
C GLY A 131 6.37 -0.88 15.09
N GLU A 132 7.48 -1.58 14.81
CA GLU A 132 8.60 -1.10 14.01
C GLU A 132 9.11 -2.22 13.09
N GLY A 133 9.96 -1.89 12.08
CA GLY A 133 10.65 -2.88 11.25
C GLY A 133 9.83 -3.54 10.14
N ASN A 134 8.59 -3.10 9.92
CA ASN A 134 7.69 -3.72 8.92
C ASN A 134 8.29 -3.74 7.52
N THR A 135 8.85 -2.62 7.02
CA THR A 135 9.38 -2.55 5.64
C THR A 135 10.56 -3.51 5.43
N ARG A 136 11.49 -3.60 6.39
CA ARG A 136 12.64 -4.51 6.32
C ARG A 136 12.20 -5.96 6.38
N THR A 137 11.24 -6.29 7.24
CA THR A 137 10.66 -7.64 7.33
C THR A 137 9.97 -8.02 6.04
N THR A 138 9.14 -7.11 5.49
CA THR A 138 8.44 -7.32 4.22
C THR A 138 9.44 -7.55 3.08
N ALA A 139 10.51 -6.76 2.98
CA ALA A 139 11.52 -6.91 1.94
C ALA A 139 12.22 -8.28 2.02
N VAL A 140 12.68 -8.69 3.21
CA VAL A 140 13.37 -10.00 3.40
C VAL A 140 12.43 -11.16 3.09
N PHE A 141 11.20 -11.12 3.60
CA PHE A 141 10.20 -12.14 3.31
C PHE A 141 9.90 -12.21 1.81
N PHE A 142 9.70 -11.06 1.17
CA PHE A 142 9.37 -10.98 -0.25
C PHE A 142 10.51 -11.50 -1.14
N ILE A 143 11.77 -11.17 -0.84
CA ILE A 143 12.92 -11.74 -1.54
C ILE A 143 12.93 -13.27 -1.45
N LYS A 144 12.73 -13.84 -0.25
CA LYS A 144 12.67 -15.30 -0.07
C LYS A 144 11.49 -15.91 -0.82
N TYR A 145 10.33 -15.26 -0.80
CA TYR A 145 9.15 -15.70 -1.55
C TYR A 145 9.41 -15.70 -3.07
N LEU A 146 9.93 -14.60 -3.63
CA LEU A 146 10.28 -14.53 -5.05
C LEU A 146 11.23 -15.64 -5.50
N ARG A 147 12.17 -16.02 -4.64
CA ARG A 147 13.07 -17.16 -4.91
C ARG A 147 12.32 -18.49 -5.02
N THR A 148 11.26 -18.70 -4.24
CA THR A 148 10.43 -19.91 -4.37
C THR A 148 9.62 -19.93 -5.66
N LEU A 149 9.34 -18.76 -6.25
CA LEU A 149 8.72 -18.64 -7.57
C LEU A 149 9.72 -18.82 -8.73
N GLY A 150 11.01 -19.03 -8.42
CA GLY A 150 12.06 -19.28 -9.41
C GLY A 150 12.83 -18.04 -9.84
N PHE A 151 12.59 -16.87 -9.23
CA PHE A 151 13.33 -15.65 -9.56
C PHE A 151 14.70 -15.61 -8.86
N SER A 152 15.72 -15.17 -9.60
CA SER A 152 17.07 -14.96 -9.05
C SER A 152 17.18 -13.53 -8.50
N VAL A 153 16.79 -13.34 -7.25
CA VAL A 153 16.75 -12.01 -6.61
C VAL A 153 17.72 -11.90 -5.45
N THR A 154 18.33 -10.71 -5.34
CA THR A 154 19.25 -10.34 -4.27
C THR A 154 18.72 -9.14 -3.48
N ASN A 155 19.39 -8.82 -2.37
CA ASN A 155 19.04 -7.64 -1.56
C ASN A 155 19.59 -6.32 -2.14
N SER A 156 20.41 -6.35 -3.19
CA SER A 156 21.15 -5.16 -3.65
C SER A 156 20.23 -3.99 -3.99
N ILE A 157 19.23 -4.22 -4.83
CA ILE A 157 18.31 -3.16 -5.25
C ILE A 157 17.47 -2.62 -4.07
N PHE A 158 17.11 -3.48 -3.12
CA PHE A 158 16.40 -3.06 -1.90
C PHE A 158 17.29 -2.19 -1.01
N ALA A 159 18.57 -2.56 -0.85
CA ALA A 159 19.51 -1.80 -0.05
C ALA A 159 19.85 -0.44 -0.67
N GLU A 160 20.02 -0.40 -1.99
CA GLU A 160 20.32 0.82 -2.74
C GLU A 160 19.12 1.77 -2.84
N ASN A 161 17.90 1.23 -2.91
CA ASN A 161 16.66 1.97 -3.15
C ASN A 161 15.63 1.77 -2.04
N ALA A 162 16.07 1.60 -0.79
CA ALA A 162 15.20 1.31 0.34
C ALA A 162 14.13 2.39 0.55
N TRP A 163 14.50 3.66 0.38
CA TRP A 163 13.58 4.79 0.52
C TRP A 163 12.55 4.82 -0.60
N TYR A 164 12.97 4.55 -1.84
CA TYR A 164 12.06 4.42 -2.97
C TYR A 164 11.05 3.28 -2.76
N PHE A 165 11.53 2.10 -2.39
CA PHE A 165 10.66 0.95 -2.12
C PHE A 165 9.61 1.26 -1.05
N ARG A 166 10.02 1.88 0.07
CA ARG A 166 9.10 2.31 1.12
C ARG A 166 8.07 3.32 0.61
N ASN A 167 8.49 4.35 -0.10
CA ASN A 167 7.59 5.36 -0.65
C ASN A 167 6.63 4.78 -1.70
N ALA A 168 7.08 3.82 -2.51
CA ALA A 168 6.23 3.11 -3.45
C ALA A 168 5.14 2.27 -2.74
N LEU A 169 5.48 1.61 -1.62
CA LEU A 169 4.50 0.93 -0.76
C LEU A 169 3.47 1.91 -0.18
N VAL A 170 3.91 3.08 0.25
CA VAL A 170 3.02 4.14 0.75
C VAL A 170 2.06 4.60 -0.36
N ARG A 171 2.57 4.87 -1.57
CA ARG A 171 1.77 5.33 -2.72
C ARG A 171 0.76 4.28 -3.18
N ALA A 172 1.09 3.00 -3.07
CA ALA A 172 0.19 1.90 -3.41
C ALA A 172 -0.99 1.74 -2.43
N ASN A 173 -0.97 2.44 -1.28
CA ASN A 173 -1.97 2.30 -0.21
C ASN A 173 -2.58 3.63 0.23
N TYR A 174 -2.48 4.68 -0.61
CA TYR A 174 -3.01 5.99 -0.23
C TYR A 174 -3.90 6.60 -1.31
N THR A 175 -5.11 6.97 -0.90
CA THR A 175 -6.08 7.70 -1.74
C THR A 175 -6.61 8.92 -0.99
N ASP A 176 -6.54 10.08 -1.63
CA ASP A 176 -7.17 11.34 -1.20
C ASP A 176 -7.92 11.96 -2.39
N LEU A 177 -9.20 11.64 -2.50
CA LEU A 177 -10.03 12.09 -3.62
C LEU A 177 -10.22 13.61 -3.64
N GLN A 178 -10.08 14.29 -2.50
CA GLN A 178 -10.20 15.75 -2.44
C GLN A 178 -8.99 16.43 -3.09
N LYS A 179 -7.83 15.78 -3.04
CA LYS A 179 -6.60 16.24 -3.68
C LYS A 179 -6.35 15.60 -5.06
N GLY A 180 -7.30 14.78 -5.55
CA GLY A 180 -7.11 14.04 -6.80
C GLY A 180 -6.00 12.98 -6.74
N VAL A 181 -5.63 12.53 -5.55
CA VAL A 181 -4.60 11.51 -5.35
C VAL A 181 -5.25 10.13 -5.28
N HIS A 182 -4.79 9.22 -6.14
CA HIS A 182 -5.22 7.82 -6.15
C HIS A 182 -4.08 6.90 -5.73
N GLU A 183 -4.44 5.77 -5.13
CA GLU A 183 -3.49 4.68 -4.90
C GLU A 183 -2.97 4.16 -6.25
N THR A 184 -1.69 3.83 -6.32
CA THR A 184 -1.09 3.29 -7.55
C THR A 184 0.06 2.34 -7.21
N THR A 185 0.11 1.20 -7.90
CA THR A 185 1.21 0.23 -7.84
C THR A 185 2.31 0.50 -8.84
N GLU A 186 2.15 1.47 -9.75
CA GLU A 186 3.10 1.77 -10.83
C GLU A 186 4.55 1.92 -10.35
N TYR A 187 4.76 2.63 -9.26
CA TYR A 187 6.11 2.81 -8.69
C TYR A 187 6.71 1.49 -8.17
N LEU A 188 5.89 0.63 -7.57
CA LEU A 188 6.32 -0.72 -7.18
C LEU A 188 6.58 -1.58 -8.40
N GLU A 189 5.78 -1.49 -9.44
CA GLU A 189 5.95 -2.23 -10.68
C GLU A 189 7.27 -1.83 -11.37
N VAL A 190 7.60 -0.54 -11.44
CA VAL A 190 8.90 -0.06 -11.94
C VAL A 190 10.06 -0.64 -11.12
N PHE A 191 9.95 -0.65 -9.79
CA PHE A 191 10.93 -1.27 -8.91
C PHE A 191 11.07 -2.78 -9.17
N LEU A 192 9.94 -3.49 -9.33
CA LEU A 192 9.93 -4.93 -9.60
C LEU A 192 10.45 -5.26 -10.99
N ARG A 193 10.24 -4.43 -11.99
CA ARG A 193 10.84 -4.60 -13.33
C ARG A 193 12.37 -4.56 -13.25
N ASN A 194 12.91 -3.62 -12.49
CA ASN A 194 14.36 -3.59 -12.27
C ASN A 194 14.85 -4.85 -11.51
N LEU A 195 14.09 -5.30 -10.52
CA LEU A 195 14.45 -6.46 -9.70
C LEU A 195 14.35 -7.79 -10.45
N LEU A 196 13.29 -8.00 -11.23
CA LEU A 196 12.95 -9.31 -11.83
C LEU A 196 13.40 -9.42 -13.29
N LEU A 197 13.42 -8.32 -14.03
CA LEU A 197 13.77 -8.27 -15.45
C LEU A 197 15.15 -7.65 -15.71
N ASN A 198 15.86 -7.19 -14.65
CA ASN A 198 17.12 -6.45 -14.74
C ASN A 198 17.01 -5.19 -15.62
N GLU A 199 15.84 -4.57 -15.68
CA GLU A 199 15.68 -3.27 -16.30
C GLU A 199 16.43 -2.21 -15.48
N LYS A 200 16.74 -1.07 -16.11
CA LYS A 200 17.50 0.02 -15.49
C LYS A 200 16.66 1.30 -15.46
N ASN A 201 15.41 1.15 -14.99
CA ASN A 201 14.56 2.31 -14.81
C ASN A 201 15.11 3.17 -13.65
N GLU A 202 15.10 4.48 -13.84
CA GLU A 202 15.49 5.41 -12.79
C GLU A 202 14.44 5.47 -11.68
N LEU A 203 14.90 5.39 -10.42
CA LEU A 203 14.04 5.33 -9.24
C LEU A 203 14.16 6.64 -8.45
N HIS A 204 13.35 7.63 -8.83
CA HIS A 204 13.38 8.96 -8.22
C HIS A 204 12.29 9.12 -7.17
N ASN A 205 12.67 9.34 -5.90
CA ASN A 205 11.71 9.54 -4.81
C ASN A 205 10.80 10.76 -5.02
N ARG A 206 11.28 11.80 -5.66
CA ARG A 206 10.50 13.01 -5.93
C ARG A 206 9.29 12.75 -6.82
N SER A 207 9.40 11.81 -7.78
CA SER A 207 8.31 11.44 -8.67
C SER A 207 7.13 10.78 -7.93
N LEU A 208 7.37 10.25 -6.71
CA LEU A 208 6.34 9.61 -5.90
C LEU A 208 5.57 10.61 -5.03
N HIS A 209 6.09 11.83 -4.83
CA HIS A 209 5.48 12.81 -3.95
C HIS A 209 4.15 13.32 -4.52
N ILE A 210 3.09 13.35 -3.69
CA ILE A 210 1.73 13.68 -4.14
C ILE A 210 1.57 15.10 -4.70
N ASN A 211 2.42 16.03 -4.32
CA ASN A 211 2.38 17.41 -4.83
C ASN A 211 3.14 17.59 -6.14
N GLY A 212 3.63 16.48 -6.76
CA GLY A 212 4.35 16.53 -8.02
C GLY A 212 5.47 17.56 -8.00
N LEU A 213 6.51 17.33 -7.20
CA LEU A 213 7.69 18.23 -7.22
C LEU A 213 8.39 18.09 -8.55
N TRP A 214 7.81 18.68 -9.56
CA TRP A 214 8.33 18.81 -10.91
C TRP A 214 9.26 20.01 -10.90
N ASP A 215 10.55 19.81 -10.73
CA ASP A 215 11.52 20.76 -11.25
C ASP A 215 12.88 20.12 -11.47
N ASP A 216 13.43 20.40 -12.65
CA ASP A 216 14.71 19.98 -13.20
C ASP A 216 15.92 20.64 -12.51
N GLU A 217 15.86 20.96 -11.24
CA GLU A 217 17.05 21.36 -10.51
C GLU A 217 17.64 20.16 -9.76
N LYS A 218 18.80 19.72 -10.30
CA LYS A 218 19.72 18.80 -9.62
C LYS A 218 20.05 19.35 -8.23
N VAL A 219 19.38 18.86 -7.22
CA VAL A 219 19.86 18.93 -5.86
C VAL A 219 20.46 17.59 -5.54
N ASP A 220 21.77 17.49 -5.66
CA ASP A 220 22.55 16.39 -5.11
C ASP A 220 22.33 16.39 -3.62
N ILE A 221 21.57 15.40 -3.13
CA ILE A 221 21.44 15.14 -1.71
C ILE A 221 22.66 14.32 -1.30
N GLU A 222 23.80 14.98 -1.14
CA GLU A 222 24.83 14.48 -0.26
C GLU A 222 24.37 14.70 1.18
N GLY A 223 24.11 13.60 1.88
CA GLY A 223 23.97 13.55 3.34
C GLY A 223 22.77 14.27 3.93
N GLY A 224 21.75 13.52 4.20
CA GLY A 224 20.64 13.65 5.16
C GLY A 224 20.55 14.89 6.06
N LYS A 225 20.42 16.10 5.53
CA LYS A 225 19.89 17.27 6.23
C LYS A 225 19.04 18.06 5.24
N VAL A 226 17.73 17.90 5.38
CA VAL A 226 16.80 18.87 4.77
C VAL A 226 16.89 20.14 5.57
N ASP A 227 17.48 21.18 4.98
CA ASP A 227 17.58 22.50 5.61
C ASP A 227 16.20 23.17 5.55
N ILE A 228 15.48 23.15 6.67
CA ILE A 228 14.12 23.71 6.81
C ILE A 228 14.09 25.25 6.63
N LYS A 229 15.23 25.89 6.45
CA LYS A 229 15.32 27.35 6.33
C LYS A 229 14.91 27.91 4.97
N ALA A 230 14.89 27.12 3.90
CA ALA A 230 14.52 27.60 2.55
C ALA A 230 13.00 27.80 2.36
N LYS A 231 12.13 27.16 3.17
CA LYS A 231 10.67 27.23 3.02
C LYS A 231 10.00 28.52 3.55
N LYS A 232 10.73 29.46 4.17
CA LYS A 232 10.13 30.69 4.70
C LYS A 232 10.22 31.91 3.77
N ALA A 233 11.01 31.85 2.72
CA ALA A 233 11.19 32.98 1.81
C ALA A 233 10.22 33.00 0.62
N ASP A 234 9.63 31.86 0.24
CA ASP A 234 8.82 31.75 -0.98
C ASP A 234 7.31 31.91 -0.76
N ILE A 235 6.87 32.14 0.48
CA ILE A 235 5.44 32.29 0.83
C ILE A 235 4.92 33.73 0.65
N GLU A 236 5.80 34.72 0.48
CA GLU A 236 5.39 36.14 0.39
C GLU A 236 5.33 36.74 -1.02
N ALA A 237 5.70 36.00 -2.07
CA ALA A 237 5.67 36.50 -3.44
C ALA A 237 4.94 35.56 -4.38
N GLY A 238 3.60 35.67 -4.49
CA GLY A 238 2.92 34.92 -5.53
C GLY A 238 1.39 34.90 -5.43
N LYS A 239 0.76 36.08 -5.47
CA LYS A 239 -0.59 36.16 -6.04
C LYS A 239 -0.44 36.18 -7.55
N VAL A 240 -0.86 35.13 -8.22
CA VAL A 240 -1.08 35.14 -9.68
C VAL A 240 -2.44 34.52 -9.94
N ASP A 241 -3.27 35.29 -10.62
CA ASP A 241 -4.59 34.92 -11.11
C ASP A 241 -4.49 33.79 -12.13
N ILE A 242 -5.32 32.74 -11.99
CA ILE A 242 -5.43 31.68 -12.98
C ILE A 242 -6.77 31.80 -13.70
N GLU A 243 -6.74 32.36 -14.91
CA GLU A 243 -7.78 32.17 -15.90
C GLU A 243 -7.61 30.80 -16.60
N GLY A 244 -8.77 30.19 -16.85
CA GLY A 244 -8.92 28.79 -17.21
C GLY A 244 -8.26 28.31 -18.50
N GLY A 245 -7.85 27.06 -18.47
CA GLY A 245 -7.51 26.25 -19.63
C GLY A 245 -7.76 24.78 -19.32
N LYS A 246 -8.86 24.24 -19.87
CA LYS A 246 -9.09 22.78 -19.88
C LYS A 246 -8.10 22.15 -20.84
N VAL A 247 -7.32 21.20 -20.35
CA VAL A 247 -6.56 20.27 -21.19
C VAL A 247 -7.12 18.88 -20.93
N ASP A 248 -7.75 18.32 -21.96
CA ASP A 248 -8.21 16.94 -21.97
C ASP A 248 -6.98 16.04 -22.16
N ILE A 249 -6.63 15.28 -21.11
CA ILE A 249 -5.64 14.21 -21.19
C ILE A 249 -6.40 12.91 -21.15
N GLU A 250 -6.47 12.19 -22.28
CA GLU A 250 -6.94 10.81 -22.32
C GLU A 250 -5.93 9.92 -21.59
N ILE A 251 -6.35 9.39 -20.44
CA ILE A 251 -5.63 8.35 -19.71
C ILE A 251 -6.10 6.99 -20.26
N PRO A 252 -5.19 6.07 -20.64
CA PRO A 252 -5.59 4.74 -21.07
C PRO A 252 -6.31 4.02 -19.92
N LYS A 253 -7.56 3.64 -20.14
CA LYS A 253 -8.36 2.85 -19.21
C LYS A 253 -7.80 1.44 -19.14
N VAL A 254 -7.38 1.01 -17.96
CA VAL A 254 -7.14 -0.40 -17.68
C VAL A 254 -8.50 -1.03 -17.40
N ASP A 255 -8.94 -1.90 -18.30
CA ASP A 255 -10.18 -2.66 -18.18
C ASP A 255 -10.03 -3.72 -17.09
N ILE A 256 -10.49 -3.41 -15.87
CA ILE A 256 -10.83 -4.43 -14.88
C ILE A 256 -12.34 -4.64 -14.99
N THR A 257 -12.74 -5.52 -15.90
CA THR A 257 -14.14 -5.94 -16.04
C THR A 257 -14.48 -6.99 -14.98
N HIS A 258 -14.90 -6.55 -13.79
CA HIS A 258 -15.81 -7.36 -13.00
C HIS A 258 -17.23 -7.09 -13.49
N THR A 259 -17.81 -8.08 -14.13
CA THR A 259 -19.19 -8.02 -14.62
C THR A 259 -20.15 -8.43 -13.51
N VAL A 260 -20.75 -7.45 -12.84
CA VAL A 260 -22.03 -7.64 -12.17
C VAL A 260 -23.08 -7.08 -13.13
N GLY A 261 -23.91 -7.96 -13.70
CA GLY A 261 -24.98 -7.56 -14.64
C GLY A 261 -24.52 -6.98 -15.99
N GLY A 262 -23.32 -7.36 -16.51
CA GLY A 262 -22.90 -7.02 -17.88
C GLY A 262 -22.47 -5.57 -18.14
N LYS A 263 -22.28 -4.74 -17.12
CA LYS A 263 -21.81 -3.35 -17.25
C LYS A 263 -20.40 -3.18 -16.71
N ALA A 264 -19.51 -2.51 -17.47
CA ALA A 264 -18.20 -2.07 -16.99
C ALA A 264 -18.37 -0.93 -15.99
N ILE A 265 -17.83 -1.08 -14.78
CA ILE A 265 -18.00 -0.11 -13.70
C ILE A 265 -16.61 0.25 -13.17
N ASP A 266 -16.35 1.53 -13.12
CA ASP A 266 -15.09 2.12 -12.61
C ASP A 266 -15.19 2.32 -11.08
N PHE A 267 -15.11 1.21 -10.34
CA PHE A 267 -15.07 1.24 -8.89
C PHE A 267 -13.70 0.84 -8.35
N SER A 268 -13.30 1.45 -7.23
CA SER A 268 -12.12 0.99 -6.51
C SER A 268 -12.28 -0.47 -6.07
N THR A 269 -11.17 -1.20 -5.99
CA THR A 269 -11.14 -2.62 -5.54
C THR A 269 -11.88 -2.82 -4.22
N ARG A 270 -11.78 -1.85 -3.29
CA ARG A 270 -12.52 -1.90 -2.02
C ARG A 270 -14.02 -1.80 -2.22
N THR A 271 -14.48 -0.96 -3.14
CA THR A 271 -15.90 -0.82 -3.46
C THR A 271 -16.41 -2.09 -4.14
N LEU A 272 -15.63 -2.70 -5.02
CA LEU A 272 -15.96 -3.98 -5.65
C LEU A 272 -16.10 -5.09 -4.59
N ASN A 273 -15.16 -5.21 -3.68
CA ASN A 273 -15.26 -6.17 -2.56
C ASN A 273 -16.52 -5.94 -1.69
N HIS A 274 -16.89 -4.67 -1.45
CA HIS A 274 -18.12 -4.36 -0.73
C HIS A 274 -19.36 -4.78 -1.53
N ILE A 275 -19.34 -4.61 -2.85
CA ILE A 275 -20.41 -5.05 -3.74
C ILE A 275 -20.54 -6.57 -3.70
N ASP A 276 -19.42 -7.30 -3.81
CA ASP A 276 -19.39 -8.75 -3.78
C ASP A 276 -19.95 -9.30 -2.47
N ILE A 277 -19.52 -8.77 -1.32
CA ILE A 277 -20.04 -9.16 0.00
C ILE A 277 -21.55 -8.90 0.11
N LEU A 278 -22.01 -7.75 -0.37
CA LEU A 278 -23.43 -7.43 -0.36
C LEU A 278 -24.22 -8.33 -1.32
N PHE A 279 -23.67 -8.62 -2.50
CA PHE A 279 -24.29 -9.49 -3.49
C PHE A 279 -24.36 -10.95 -3.00
N GLU A 280 -23.31 -11.48 -2.40
CA GLU A 280 -23.34 -12.79 -1.74
C GLU A 280 -24.45 -12.89 -0.68
N LYS A 281 -24.66 -11.80 0.09
CA LYS A 281 -25.63 -11.78 1.19
C LYS A 281 -27.08 -11.63 0.70
N PHE A 282 -27.31 -10.82 -0.33
CA PHE A 282 -28.64 -10.41 -0.76
C PHE A 282 -29.08 -11.01 -2.11
N GLY A 283 -28.15 -11.28 -3.01
CA GLY A 283 -28.50 -11.70 -4.37
C GLY A 283 -29.43 -10.71 -5.07
N TYR A 284 -30.14 -11.16 -6.09
CA TYR A 284 -31.13 -10.34 -6.81
C TYR A 284 -32.49 -10.26 -6.10
N ASP A 285 -32.79 -11.18 -5.19
CA ASP A 285 -34.14 -11.35 -4.62
C ASP A 285 -34.37 -10.61 -3.31
N LYS A 286 -33.31 -10.34 -2.53
CA LYS A 286 -33.45 -9.80 -1.18
C LYS A 286 -33.35 -8.29 -1.19
N ILE A 287 -34.26 -7.69 -0.42
CA ILE A 287 -34.32 -6.25 -0.22
C ILE A 287 -33.45 -5.86 0.97
N PHE A 288 -32.62 -4.85 0.79
CA PHE A 288 -31.75 -4.32 1.85
C PHE A 288 -31.86 -2.81 1.98
N GLY A 289 -31.37 -2.27 3.06
CA GLY A 289 -31.33 -0.83 3.31
C GLY A 289 -30.00 -0.41 3.91
N ARG A 290 -29.86 0.91 4.16
CA ARG A 290 -28.62 1.46 4.72
C ARG A 290 -28.16 0.78 6.00
N SER A 291 -29.09 0.47 6.93
CA SER A 291 -28.73 -0.22 8.20
C SER A 291 -28.07 -1.57 7.93
N ALA A 292 -28.63 -2.38 7.02
CA ALA A 292 -28.06 -3.68 6.67
C ALA A 292 -26.67 -3.57 6.05
N ILE A 293 -26.43 -2.54 5.23
CA ILE A 293 -25.09 -2.26 4.67
C ILE A 293 -24.11 -1.85 5.78
N MET A 294 -24.56 -1.03 6.72
CA MET A 294 -23.76 -0.62 7.89
C MET A 294 -23.35 -1.83 8.74
N ASP A 295 -24.30 -2.72 8.98
CA ASP A 295 -24.10 -3.91 9.83
C ASP A 295 -23.18 -4.95 9.16
N ILE A 296 -23.36 -5.18 7.85
CA ILE A 296 -22.59 -6.20 7.12
C ILE A 296 -21.17 -5.74 6.79
N LEU A 297 -21.02 -4.46 6.38
CA LEU A 297 -19.73 -3.92 5.98
C LEU A 297 -19.04 -3.10 7.08
N GLU A 298 -19.63 -3.05 8.28
CA GLU A 298 -19.17 -2.26 9.44
C GLU A 298 -18.88 -0.78 9.10
N LEU A 299 -19.71 -0.20 8.22
CA LEU A 299 -19.53 1.15 7.73
C LEU A 299 -20.29 2.17 8.57
N LYS A 300 -19.70 3.36 8.72
CA LYS A 300 -20.41 4.52 9.26
C LYS A 300 -21.54 4.97 8.31
N SER A 301 -22.60 5.55 8.85
CA SER A 301 -23.80 5.96 8.11
C SER A 301 -23.51 6.82 6.86
N SER A 302 -22.52 7.71 6.94
CA SER A 302 -22.10 8.56 5.80
C SER A 302 -21.50 7.74 4.65
N TRP A 303 -20.68 6.74 4.97
CA TRP A 303 -20.06 5.86 3.98
C TRP A 303 -21.07 4.90 3.35
N ALA A 304 -21.97 4.31 4.15
CA ALA A 304 -23.06 3.48 3.63
C ALA A 304 -23.98 4.27 2.69
N SER A 305 -24.28 5.53 3.02
CA SER A 305 -25.08 6.39 2.14
C SER A 305 -24.35 6.72 0.84
N LYS A 306 -23.04 6.98 0.89
CA LYS A 306 -22.22 7.24 -0.30
C LYS A 306 -22.12 5.99 -1.18
N LEU A 307 -21.94 4.81 -0.59
CA LEU A 307 -21.93 3.54 -1.32
C LEU A 307 -23.27 3.33 -2.05
N ILE A 308 -24.40 3.50 -1.38
CA ILE A 308 -25.75 3.42 -2.00
C ILE A 308 -25.86 4.38 -3.17
N SER A 309 -25.43 5.63 -3.01
CA SER A 309 -25.48 6.63 -4.08
C SER A 309 -24.67 6.20 -5.30
N ASN A 310 -23.46 5.68 -5.07
CA ASN A 310 -22.59 5.19 -6.15
C ASN A 310 -23.20 3.97 -6.87
N LEU A 311 -23.78 3.03 -6.11
CA LEU A 311 -24.43 1.84 -6.68
C LEU A 311 -25.68 2.19 -7.49
N LEU A 312 -26.46 3.18 -7.04
CA LEU A 312 -27.60 3.72 -7.81
C LEU A 312 -27.16 4.42 -9.09
N GLN A 313 -26.11 5.25 -8.99
CA GLN A 313 -25.55 5.95 -10.15
C GLN A 313 -24.96 5.00 -11.19
N ALA A 314 -24.36 3.91 -10.73
CA ALA A 314 -23.84 2.86 -11.58
C ALA A 314 -24.91 1.87 -12.09
N ASP A 315 -26.16 2.07 -11.68
CA ASP A 315 -27.30 1.24 -12.09
C ASP A 315 -27.18 -0.25 -11.65
N ILE A 316 -26.47 -0.49 -10.55
CA ILE A 316 -26.26 -1.85 -9.96
C ILE A 316 -27.41 -2.22 -9.05
N ILE A 317 -27.95 -1.25 -8.33
CA ILE A 317 -29.11 -1.44 -7.45
C ILE A 317 -30.26 -0.53 -7.87
N GLU A 318 -31.46 -0.90 -7.49
CA GLU A 318 -32.65 -0.09 -7.71
C GLU A 318 -33.47 0.08 -6.43
N PRO A 319 -34.20 1.19 -6.28
CA PRO A 319 -35.11 1.38 -5.16
C PRO A 319 -36.34 0.48 -5.30
N VAL A 320 -36.77 -0.11 -4.18
CA VAL A 320 -37.95 -0.99 -4.17
C VAL A 320 -39.16 -0.23 -3.63
N SER A 321 -40.24 -0.20 -4.43
CA SER A 321 -41.53 0.41 -4.04
C SER A 321 -42.29 -0.50 -3.07
N GLY A 322 -43.06 0.10 -2.14
CA GLY A 322 -43.89 -0.69 -1.20
C GLY A 322 -43.24 -1.12 0.11
N HIS A 323 -41.92 -0.91 0.26
CA HIS A 323 -41.14 -1.34 1.45
C HIS A 323 -40.58 -0.17 2.28
N GLY A 324 -41.10 1.05 2.08
CA GLY A 324 -40.63 2.27 2.73
C GLY A 324 -39.44 2.93 2.02
N LYS A 325 -39.11 4.17 2.39
CA LYS A 325 -37.99 4.92 1.78
C LYS A 325 -36.65 4.29 2.17
N GLY A 326 -35.72 4.19 1.22
CA GLY A 326 -34.34 3.72 1.46
C GLY A 326 -34.19 2.21 1.46
N LYS A 327 -35.01 1.51 0.70
CA LYS A 327 -34.93 0.07 0.43
C LYS A 327 -34.54 -0.17 -1.02
N TYR A 328 -33.61 -1.08 -1.22
CA TYR A 328 -32.96 -1.35 -2.51
C TYR A 328 -32.83 -2.86 -2.74
N LYS A 329 -32.69 -3.26 -4.00
CA LYS A 329 -32.27 -4.59 -4.41
C LYS A 329 -31.25 -4.48 -5.54
N PHE A 330 -30.48 -5.53 -5.78
CA PHE A 330 -29.62 -5.62 -6.96
C PHE A 330 -30.47 -5.76 -8.21
N LYS A 331 -29.99 -5.16 -9.30
CA LYS A 331 -30.60 -5.30 -10.62
C LYS A 331 -30.07 -6.56 -11.31
N GLU A 332 -30.95 -7.30 -11.99
CA GLU A 332 -30.59 -8.42 -12.86
C GLU A 332 -29.85 -7.97 -14.14
#